data_9eec88e1fa1361b4dd6adc2f0f52376e
#
_entry.id   9eec88e1fa1361b4dd6adc2f0f52376e
#
_cell.length_a   1.000
_cell.length_b   1.000
_cell.length_c   1.000
_cell.angle_alpha   90.00
_cell.angle_beta   90.00
_cell.angle_gamma   90.00
#
_symmetry.space_group_name_H-M   'P 1'
#
loop_
_entity.id
_entity.type
_entity.pdbx_description
1 polymer ?
#
loop_
_entity_poly.entity_id
_entity_poly.type
_entity_poly.pdbx_seq_one_letter_code
_entity_poly.pdbx_strand_id
1 'polypeptide(L)'
;ILASEALEENRDKSFYCPYPLCNSKLFVCAGDGSRKAYFRATKSAYKHIANCPYANSSVVFDDNKFNQSDFLFENAMQDLLVANNSNPSNRDSKIPSYGKHDNHTLSTLKQIYSMCKQFPPNYSYGNEKIGRMILDDRTAYWYPKGVFGFKIIESCVKVRFYDSDKNEIYLVAPVANPNYHFILSISDINLYNKIRNMVFENKDKIIIVA
;
A
#
# COMPACT_ATOMS: atom_id res chain seq x y z
N ILE A 1 -2.89 -10.12 13.71
CA ILE A 1 -4.13 -9.98 14.50
C ILE A 1 -4.82 -8.68 14.09
N LEU A 2 -6.13 -8.69 13.94
CA LEU A 2 -6.94 -7.49 13.72
C LEU A 2 -7.19 -6.75 15.05
N ALA A 3 -7.42 -5.44 14.98
CA ALA A 3 -7.68 -4.66 16.19
C ALA A 3 -8.99 -5.07 16.89
N SER A 4 -9.99 -5.55 16.12
CA SER A 4 -11.22 -6.14 16.66
C SER A 4 -10.95 -7.40 17.49
N GLU A 5 -10.11 -8.30 16.98
CA GLU A 5 -9.71 -9.52 17.69
C GLU A 5 -8.88 -9.19 18.95
N ALA A 6 -8.06 -8.12 18.87
CA ALA A 6 -7.25 -7.67 20.00
C ALA A 6 -8.07 -7.10 21.16
N LEU A 7 -9.26 -6.59 20.93
CA LEU A 7 -10.14 -6.07 21.98
C LEU A 7 -10.73 -7.17 22.85
N GLU A 8 -11.10 -8.30 22.26
CA GLU A 8 -11.79 -9.38 22.98
C GLU A 8 -10.82 -10.21 23.82
N GLU A 9 -9.62 -10.48 23.30
CA GLU A 9 -8.72 -11.46 23.89
C GLU A 9 -7.51 -10.88 24.64
N ASN A 10 -7.17 -9.59 24.46
CA ASN A 10 -5.80 -9.15 24.73
C ASN A 10 -5.66 -7.73 25.30
N ARG A 11 -6.56 -7.27 26.18
CA ARG A 11 -6.50 -5.92 26.78
C ARG A 11 -5.17 -5.62 27.48
N ASP A 12 -4.49 -6.64 28.00
CA ASP A 12 -3.24 -6.49 28.75
C ASP A 12 -1.97 -6.71 27.91
N LYS A 13 -2.12 -7.08 26.63
CA LYS A 13 -0.97 -7.32 25.76
C LYS A 13 -0.48 -6.05 25.09
N SER A 14 0.85 -5.99 24.91
CA SER A 14 1.50 -4.94 24.13
C SER A 14 1.57 -5.36 22.67
N PHE A 15 1.12 -4.48 21.79
CA PHE A 15 1.22 -4.66 20.34
C PHE A 15 2.35 -3.80 19.80
N TYR A 16 2.96 -4.24 18.71
CA TYR A 16 4.05 -3.52 18.06
C TYR A 16 3.73 -3.34 16.57
N CYS A 17 4.38 -2.35 15.98
CA CYS A 17 4.27 -2.12 14.54
C CYS A 17 4.68 -3.40 13.77
N PRO A 18 3.90 -3.86 12.81
CA PRO A 18 4.25 -5.05 12.03
C PRO A 18 5.42 -4.83 11.05
N TYR A 19 5.88 -3.59 10.86
CA TYR A 19 7.04 -3.32 10.03
C TYR A 19 8.33 -3.71 10.76
N PRO A 20 9.14 -4.64 10.22
CA PRO A 20 10.28 -5.24 10.93
C PRO A 20 11.34 -4.25 11.40
N LEU A 21 11.44 -3.09 10.74
CA LEU A 21 12.40 -2.04 11.10
C LEU A 21 11.84 -1.04 12.11
N CYS A 22 10.57 -1.20 12.54
CA CYS A 22 9.88 -0.24 13.38
C CYS A 22 9.43 -0.87 14.71
N ASN A 23 9.98 -0.40 15.82
CA ASN A 23 9.65 -0.88 17.17
C ASN A 23 8.55 -0.06 17.85
N SER A 24 7.71 0.65 17.10
CA SER A 24 6.62 1.45 17.64
C SER A 24 5.64 0.57 18.42
N LYS A 25 5.37 0.95 19.67
CA LYS A 25 4.35 0.29 20.49
C LYS A 25 2.99 0.84 20.17
N LEU A 26 2.05 -0.05 19.87
CA LEU A 26 0.68 0.27 19.47
C LEU A 26 -0.29 -0.03 20.59
N PHE A 27 -1.36 0.76 20.63
CA PHE A 27 -2.49 0.56 21.53
C PHE A 27 -3.75 0.36 20.70
N VAL A 28 -4.61 -0.54 21.15
CA VAL A 28 -5.92 -0.73 20.55
C VAL A 28 -6.78 0.44 20.97
N CYS A 29 -7.32 1.14 19.99
CA CYS A 29 -8.33 2.15 20.18
C CYS A 29 -9.67 1.54 19.76
N ALA A 30 -10.57 1.35 20.73
CA ALA A 30 -11.93 1.00 20.41
C ALA A 30 -12.70 2.27 20.16
N GLY A 31 -13.46 2.31 19.09
CA GLY A 31 -14.54 3.24 18.99
C GLY A 31 -15.62 2.93 20.03
N ASP A 32 -16.46 3.87 20.27
CA ASP A 32 -17.64 3.84 21.14
C ASP A 32 -18.81 3.00 20.57
N GLY A 33 -18.52 2.02 19.72
CA GLY A 33 -19.49 1.19 19.01
C GLY A 33 -19.88 1.72 17.62
N SER A 34 -19.55 2.97 17.31
CA SER A 34 -19.79 3.57 15.97
C SER A 34 -18.62 3.41 15.01
N ARG A 35 -17.45 3.03 15.51
CA ARG A 35 -16.22 2.85 14.71
C ARG A 35 -15.58 1.50 14.96
N LYS A 36 -15.05 0.90 13.89
CA LYS A 36 -14.22 -0.30 13.99
C LYS A 36 -12.98 -0.04 14.83
N ALA A 37 -12.56 -1.01 15.62
CA ALA A 37 -11.32 -0.94 16.40
C ALA A 37 -10.10 -0.77 15.48
N TYR A 38 -9.10 -0.01 15.93
CA TYR A 38 -7.86 0.22 15.20
C TYR A 38 -6.64 0.31 16.13
N PHE A 39 -5.45 0.09 15.58
CA PHE A 39 -4.20 0.28 16.31
C PHE A 39 -3.67 1.70 16.14
N ARG A 40 -3.12 2.27 17.21
CA ARG A 40 -2.52 3.60 17.20
C ARG A 40 -1.30 3.69 18.12
N ALA A 41 -0.25 4.41 17.67
CA ALA A 41 0.85 4.86 18.52
C ALA A 41 0.42 6.17 19.20
N THR A 42 -0.11 6.09 20.42
CA THR A 42 -0.72 7.24 21.12
C THR A 42 0.28 8.12 21.86
N LYS A 43 1.45 7.58 22.21
CA LYS A 43 2.45 8.31 23.01
C LYS A 43 3.61 8.76 22.12
N SER A 44 4.14 9.96 22.37
CA SER A 44 5.28 10.51 21.63
C SER A 44 6.53 9.62 21.69
N ALA A 45 6.74 8.91 22.80
CA ALA A 45 7.83 7.96 22.99
C ALA A 45 7.72 6.69 22.13
N TYR A 46 6.54 6.43 21.54
CA TYR A 46 6.26 5.22 20.77
C TYR A 46 5.95 5.52 19.31
N LYS A 47 6.40 6.66 18.80
CA LYS A 47 6.21 7.03 17.40
C LYS A 47 6.86 6.02 16.47
N HIS A 48 6.24 5.83 15.33
CA HIS A 48 6.86 5.11 14.23
C HIS A 48 8.13 5.82 13.76
N ILE A 49 9.08 5.06 13.21
CA ILE A 49 10.23 5.63 12.50
C ILE A 49 9.77 6.42 11.26
N ALA A 50 10.60 7.34 10.79
CA ALA A 50 10.24 8.31 9.74
C ALA A 50 9.65 7.67 8.47
N ASN A 51 10.17 6.58 7.97
CA ASN A 51 9.73 5.94 6.73
C ASN A 51 8.91 4.66 6.97
N CYS A 52 8.32 4.52 8.14
CA CYS A 52 7.46 3.37 8.40
C CYS A 52 6.17 3.46 7.56
N PRO A 53 5.81 2.40 6.81
CA PRO A 53 4.58 2.37 6.01
C PRO A 53 3.31 2.57 6.85
N TYR A 54 3.39 2.29 8.15
CA TYR A 54 2.29 2.45 9.11
C TYR A 54 2.33 3.76 9.90
N ALA A 55 3.30 4.67 9.61
CA ALA A 55 3.52 5.89 10.40
C ALA A 55 2.46 6.97 10.21
N ASN A 56 1.84 7.05 9.04
CA ASN A 56 0.97 8.14 8.68
C ASN A 56 -0.48 7.87 9.04
N SER A 57 -0.95 8.49 10.11
CA SER A 57 -2.38 8.52 10.45
C SER A 57 -3.26 9.18 9.38
N SER A 58 -2.69 10.00 8.48
CA SER A 58 -3.40 10.53 7.30
C SER A 58 -3.59 9.49 6.19
N VAL A 59 -3.03 8.30 6.34
CA VAL A 59 -3.10 7.18 5.41
C VAL A 59 -3.74 5.96 6.08
N VAL A 60 -4.28 6.09 7.28
CA VAL A 60 -5.10 5.02 7.84
C VAL A 60 -6.30 4.83 6.95
N PHE A 61 -6.35 3.68 6.31
CA PHE A 61 -7.52 3.26 5.55
C PHE A 61 -8.72 3.18 6.50
N ASP A 62 -9.69 4.01 6.27
CA ASP A 62 -10.94 3.99 7.05
C ASP A 62 -11.95 3.11 6.31
N ASP A 63 -11.98 1.83 6.68
CA ASP A 63 -12.86 0.83 6.10
C ASP A 63 -14.36 1.20 6.18
N ASN A 64 -14.74 2.14 7.04
CA ASN A 64 -16.13 2.63 7.12
C ASN A 64 -16.51 3.55 5.96
N LYS A 65 -15.52 4.07 5.21
CA LYS A 65 -15.74 4.96 4.06
C LYS A 65 -15.86 4.23 2.74
N PHE A 66 -15.60 2.92 2.73
CA PHE A 66 -15.52 2.15 1.51
C PHE A 66 -16.43 0.93 1.57
N ASN A 67 -17.01 0.57 0.43
CA ASN A 67 -17.79 -0.64 0.31
C ASN A 67 -16.88 -1.79 -0.14
N GLN A 68 -16.57 -2.68 0.79
CA GLN A 68 -15.71 -3.84 0.52
C GLN A 68 -16.31 -4.77 -0.54
N SER A 69 -17.63 -4.95 -0.60
CA SER A 69 -18.28 -5.89 -1.53
C SER A 69 -18.16 -5.47 -2.99
N ASP A 70 -18.00 -4.17 -3.24
CA ASP A 70 -17.96 -3.61 -4.60
C ASP A 70 -16.51 -3.45 -5.11
N PHE A 71 -15.53 -3.80 -4.28
CA PHE A 71 -14.13 -3.66 -4.65
C PHE A 71 -13.65 -4.85 -5.47
N LEU A 72 -13.22 -4.59 -6.71
CA LEU A 72 -12.56 -5.52 -7.61
C LEU A 72 -11.15 -5.01 -7.90
N PHE A 73 -10.13 -5.72 -7.40
CA PHE A 73 -8.73 -5.27 -7.49
C PHE A 73 -8.27 -5.04 -8.93
N GLU A 74 -8.55 -5.98 -9.83
CA GLU A 74 -8.15 -5.85 -11.25
C GLU A 74 -8.78 -4.64 -11.92
N ASN A 75 -10.06 -4.37 -11.66
CA ASN A 75 -10.75 -3.20 -12.22
C ASN A 75 -10.12 -1.90 -11.68
N ALA A 76 -9.87 -1.84 -10.37
CA ALA A 76 -9.24 -0.67 -9.76
C ALA A 76 -7.84 -0.39 -10.34
N MET A 77 -7.06 -1.44 -10.63
CA MET A 77 -5.75 -1.29 -11.27
C MET A 77 -5.86 -0.86 -12.73
N GLN A 78 -6.83 -1.39 -13.49
CA GLN A 78 -7.10 -0.96 -14.86
C GLN A 78 -7.53 0.51 -14.92
N ASP A 79 -8.42 0.94 -14.02
CA ASP A 79 -8.87 2.33 -13.94
C ASP A 79 -7.72 3.30 -13.65
N LEU A 80 -6.77 2.90 -12.78
CA LEU A 80 -5.55 3.68 -12.53
C LEU A 80 -4.67 3.82 -13.78
N LEU A 81 -4.55 2.79 -14.61
CA LEU A 81 -3.81 2.85 -15.88
C LEU A 81 -4.47 3.77 -16.88
N VAL A 82 -5.80 3.68 -17.02
CA VAL A 82 -6.57 4.53 -17.95
C VAL A 82 -6.52 5.99 -17.50
N ALA A 83 -6.67 6.27 -16.22
CA ALA A 83 -6.61 7.63 -15.67
C ALA A 83 -5.26 8.31 -15.91
N ASN A 84 -4.16 7.55 -15.92
CA ASN A 84 -2.82 8.07 -16.19
C ASN A 84 -2.57 8.33 -17.69
N ASN A 85 -3.29 7.68 -18.58
CA ASN A 85 -3.16 7.82 -20.03
C ASN A 85 -4.07 8.92 -20.63
N SER A 86 -5.05 9.41 -19.87
CA SER A 86 -5.93 10.49 -20.30
C SER A 86 -5.31 11.85 -20.01
N ASN A 87 -5.17 12.69 -21.05
CA ASN A 87 -4.73 14.08 -20.93
C ASN A 87 -5.66 14.86 -19.97
N PRO A 88 -5.10 15.71 -19.08
CA PRO A 88 -5.89 16.42 -18.07
C PRO A 88 -6.87 17.47 -18.62
N SER A 89 -6.91 17.70 -19.92
CA SER A 89 -7.70 18.77 -20.57
C SER A 89 -9.18 18.47 -20.82
N ASN A 90 -9.67 17.25 -20.54
CA ASN A 90 -11.08 16.89 -20.78
C ASN A 90 -11.67 16.07 -19.61
N ARG A 91 -11.53 16.57 -18.38
CA ARG A 91 -12.35 16.07 -17.28
C ARG A 91 -13.66 16.84 -17.20
N ASP A 92 -14.52 16.64 -18.18
CA ASP A 92 -15.94 16.85 -17.94
C ASP A 92 -16.40 15.83 -16.90
N SER A 93 -16.66 16.33 -15.72
CA SER A 93 -17.17 15.60 -14.57
C SER A 93 -18.59 15.10 -14.84
N LYS A 94 -18.70 14.02 -15.61
CA LYS A 94 -19.91 13.19 -15.62
C LYS A 94 -19.65 11.90 -14.86
N ILE A 95 -19.58 12.04 -13.53
CA ILE A 95 -19.86 10.92 -12.62
C ILE A 95 -21.36 10.68 -12.72
N PRO A 96 -21.82 9.47 -13.10
CA PRO A 96 -23.24 9.17 -13.03
C PRO A 96 -23.68 9.26 -11.58
N SER A 97 -24.43 10.27 -11.27
CA SER A 97 -25.14 10.44 -10.00
C SER A 97 -26.24 9.38 -9.93
N TYR A 98 -25.94 8.21 -9.41
CA TYR A 98 -26.95 7.21 -9.06
C TYR A 98 -26.93 6.99 -7.56
N GLY A 99 -27.96 7.49 -6.87
CA GLY A 99 -28.42 7.04 -5.56
C GLY A 99 -27.47 7.31 -4.37
N LYS A 100 -27.93 8.10 -3.44
CA LYS A 100 -27.34 8.32 -2.10
C LYS A 100 -26.96 7.01 -1.41
N HIS A 101 -25.72 6.58 -1.54
CA HIS A 101 -24.95 5.85 -0.54
C HIS A 101 -23.54 6.38 -0.61
N ASP A 102 -23.08 7.03 0.47
CA ASP A 102 -21.76 7.68 0.60
C ASP A 102 -20.58 6.69 0.68
N ASN A 103 -20.69 5.53 0.08
CA ASN A 103 -19.61 4.53 0.06
C ASN A 103 -18.79 4.71 -1.20
N HIS A 104 -17.63 5.35 -1.03
CA HIS A 104 -16.66 5.54 -2.11
C HIS A 104 -15.94 4.24 -2.45
N THR A 105 -15.68 4.00 -3.73
CA THR A 105 -14.76 2.95 -4.19
C THR A 105 -13.31 3.40 -3.98
N LEU A 106 -12.40 2.44 -3.76
CA LEU A 106 -10.96 2.70 -3.72
C LEU A 106 -10.48 3.07 -5.12
N SER A 107 -10.05 4.31 -5.31
CA SER A 107 -9.74 4.88 -6.63
C SER A 107 -8.30 5.37 -6.79
N THR A 108 -7.48 5.30 -5.73
CA THR A 108 -6.09 5.72 -5.80
C THR A 108 -5.15 4.61 -5.33
N LEU A 109 -3.96 4.53 -5.94
CA LEU A 109 -2.91 3.58 -5.53
C LEU A 109 -2.60 3.69 -4.03
N LYS A 110 -2.57 4.91 -3.49
CA LYS A 110 -2.33 5.16 -2.07
C LYS A 110 -3.42 4.55 -1.17
N GLN A 111 -4.69 4.65 -1.55
CA GLN A 111 -5.80 4.06 -0.79
C GLN A 111 -5.72 2.52 -0.82
N ILE A 112 -5.47 1.94 -2.01
CA ILE A 112 -5.37 0.49 -2.18
C ILE A 112 -4.16 -0.06 -1.40
N TYR A 113 -3.00 0.60 -1.50
CA TYR A 113 -1.82 0.24 -0.71
C TYR A 113 -2.11 0.30 0.80
N SER A 114 -2.74 1.38 1.27
CA SER A 114 -3.06 1.54 2.69
C SER A 114 -4.03 0.45 3.19
N MET A 115 -5.01 0.10 2.38
CA MET A 115 -5.90 -1.03 2.63
C MET A 115 -5.12 -2.34 2.73
N CYS A 116 -4.23 -2.62 1.78
CA CYS A 116 -3.39 -3.82 1.80
C CYS A 116 -2.50 -3.89 3.05
N LYS A 117 -1.98 -2.75 3.52
CA LYS A 117 -1.15 -2.71 4.74
C LYS A 117 -1.96 -2.87 6.02
N GLN A 118 -3.23 -2.52 6.02
CA GLN A 118 -4.09 -2.62 7.21
C GLN A 118 -4.53 -4.05 7.52
N PHE A 119 -4.78 -4.86 6.49
CA PHE A 119 -5.28 -6.22 6.66
C PHE A 119 -4.17 -7.27 6.55
N PRO A 120 -4.31 -8.44 7.23
CA PRO A 120 -3.37 -9.55 7.08
C PRO A 120 -3.42 -10.14 5.65
N PRO A 121 -2.32 -10.78 5.18
CA PRO A 121 -2.23 -11.32 3.82
C PRO A 121 -3.32 -12.31 3.42
N ASN A 122 -3.81 -13.10 4.36
CA ASN A 122 -4.87 -14.10 4.13
C ASN A 122 -6.29 -13.54 4.20
N TYR A 123 -6.45 -12.27 4.61
CA TYR A 123 -7.75 -11.60 4.62
C TYR A 123 -8.22 -11.33 3.19
N SER A 124 -9.51 -11.52 2.91
CA SER A 124 -10.11 -11.19 1.63
C SER A 124 -10.77 -9.81 1.71
N TYR A 125 -10.41 -8.93 0.78
CA TYR A 125 -11.06 -7.64 0.61
C TYR A 125 -11.67 -7.58 -0.79
N GLY A 126 -12.99 -7.43 -0.86
CA GLY A 126 -13.70 -7.70 -2.11
C GLY A 126 -13.58 -9.18 -2.52
N ASN A 127 -13.22 -9.41 -3.75
CA ASN A 127 -13.10 -10.75 -4.33
C ASN A 127 -11.68 -11.35 -4.24
N GLU A 128 -10.69 -10.62 -3.65
CA GLU A 128 -9.28 -11.06 -3.71
C GLU A 128 -8.63 -11.03 -2.31
N LYS A 129 -7.67 -11.93 -2.08
CA LYS A 129 -6.85 -11.93 -0.87
C LYS A 129 -5.81 -10.82 -0.92
N ILE A 130 -5.58 -10.16 0.21
CA ILE A 130 -4.56 -9.11 0.33
C ILE A 130 -3.20 -9.60 -0.18
N GLY A 131 -2.78 -10.80 0.21
CA GLY A 131 -1.50 -11.36 -0.24
C GLY A 131 -1.39 -11.58 -1.74
N ARG A 132 -2.50 -11.59 -2.48
CA ARG A 132 -2.51 -11.63 -3.94
C ARG A 132 -2.52 -10.26 -4.59
N MET A 133 -2.80 -9.20 -3.85
CA MET A 133 -2.79 -7.82 -4.33
C MET A 133 -1.42 -7.16 -4.18
N ILE A 134 -0.67 -7.50 -3.09
CA ILE A 134 0.58 -6.82 -2.73
C ILE A 134 1.74 -7.79 -2.58
N LEU A 135 2.92 -7.36 -3.07
CA LEU A 135 4.22 -7.93 -2.74
C LEU A 135 4.91 -7.02 -1.71
N ASP A 136 5.09 -7.53 -0.51
CA ASP A 136 5.79 -6.87 0.59
C ASP A 136 6.52 -7.91 1.47
N ASP A 137 7.06 -7.49 2.61
CA ASP A 137 7.74 -8.34 3.58
C ASP A 137 6.89 -9.51 4.10
N ARG A 138 5.55 -9.34 4.12
CA ARG A 138 4.59 -10.34 4.63
C ARG A 138 4.19 -11.37 3.59
N THR A 139 4.32 -11.04 2.30
CA THR A 139 3.72 -11.82 1.19
C THR A 139 4.74 -12.41 0.23
N ALA A 140 6.00 -12.01 0.28
CA ALA A 140 7.05 -12.42 -0.65
C ALA A 140 7.21 -13.96 -0.77
N TYR A 141 7.01 -14.69 0.33
CA TYR A 141 7.09 -16.16 0.34
C TYR A 141 5.98 -16.85 -0.48
N TRP A 142 4.91 -16.11 -0.86
CA TRP A 142 3.85 -16.64 -1.74
C TRP A 142 4.29 -16.68 -3.21
N TYR A 143 5.37 -15.98 -3.55
CA TYR A 143 5.81 -15.74 -4.92
C TYR A 143 7.23 -16.27 -5.22
N PRO A 144 7.52 -17.56 -4.94
CA PRO A 144 8.87 -18.10 -5.13
C PRO A 144 9.31 -18.12 -6.59
N LYS A 145 8.37 -18.01 -7.55
CA LYS A 145 8.61 -17.98 -9.00
C LYS A 145 8.41 -16.60 -9.62
N GLY A 146 8.29 -15.55 -8.80
CA GLY A 146 7.97 -14.19 -9.24
C GLY A 146 6.48 -13.86 -9.23
N VAL A 147 6.16 -12.62 -9.57
CA VAL A 147 4.80 -12.10 -9.60
C VAL A 147 4.28 -12.01 -11.03
N PHE A 148 2.98 -12.22 -11.22
CA PHE A 148 2.29 -12.12 -12.50
C PHE A 148 0.99 -11.34 -12.33
N GLY A 149 0.55 -10.68 -13.40
CA GLY A 149 -0.63 -9.82 -13.41
C GLY A 149 -0.44 -8.55 -12.59
N PHE A 150 -1.54 -7.87 -12.27
CA PHE A 150 -1.50 -6.67 -11.46
C PHE A 150 -1.04 -6.96 -10.04
N LYS A 151 -0.09 -6.15 -9.56
CA LYS A 151 0.44 -6.20 -8.20
C LYS A 151 0.85 -4.82 -7.75
N ILE A 152 0.64 -4.57 -6.47
CA ILE A 152 1.29 -3.47 -5.78
C ILE A 152 2.58 -4.00 -5.19
N ILE A 153 3.71 -3.38 -5.49
CA ILE A 153 5.03 -3.81 -5.01
C ILE A 153 5.60 -2.73 -4.09
N GLU A 154 5.86 -3.11 -2.86
CA GLU A 154 6.57 -2.26 -1.89
C GLU A 154 8.07 -2.44 -2.08
N SER A 155 8.80 -1.35 -2.27
CA SER A 155 10.21 -1.41 -2.61
C SER A 155 11.01 -0.23 -2.07
N CYS A 156 12.32 -0.32 -2.23
CA CYS A 156 13.25 0.80 -2.06
C CYS A 156 14.37 0.69 -3.09
N VAL A 157 15.24 1.70 -3.12
CA VAL A 157 16.45 1.68 -3.94
C VAL A 157 17.70 1.48 -3.10
N LYS A 158 18.72 0.89 -3.73
CA LYS A 158 20.10 0.85 -3.22
C LYS A 158 21.01 1.73 -4.08
N VAL A 159 22.28 1.83 -3.68
CA VAL A 159 23.32 2.48 -4.50
C VAL A 159 23.36 1.82 -5.88
N ARG A 160 23.48 2.62 -6.94
CA ARG A 160 23.46 2.18 -8.35
C ARG A 160 22.14 1.51 -8.74
N PHE A 161 21.06 2.23 -8.58
CA PHE A 161 19.71 1.73 -8.81
C PHE A 161 19.21 1.89 -10.25
N TYR A 162 20.04 2.27 -11.22
CA TYR A 162 19.62 2.41 -12.61
C TYR A 162 20.72 2.08 -13.61
N ASP A 163 20.34 1.74 -14.83
CA ASP A 163 21.16 1.58 -16.01
C ASP A 163 20.59 2.46 -17.13
N SER A 164 21.33 3.51 -17.51
CA SER A 164 20.87 4.47 -18.51
C SER A 164 20.92 3.92 -19.94
N ASP A 165 21.81 2.95 -20.23
CA ASP A 165 21.94 2.38 -21.55
C ASP A 165 20.78 1.43 -21.88
N LYS A 166 20.20 0.84 -20.83
CA LYS A 166 19.06 -0.07 -20.94
C LYS A 166 17.72 0.58 -20.60
N ASN A 167 17.72 1.81 -20.08
CA ASN A 167 16.54 2.46 -19.51
C ASN A 167 15.89 1.62 -18.40
N GLU A 168 16.70 1.08 -17.50
CA GLU A 168 16.27 0.21 -16.41
C GLU A 168 16.45 0.87 -15.04
N ILE A 169 15.50 0.63 -14.14
CA ILE A 169 15.56 1.04 -12.73
C ILE A 169 15.45 -0.22 -11.87
N TYR A 170 16.42 -0.41 -10.98
CA TYR A 170 16.55 -1.58 -10.11
C TYR A 170 15.95 -1.28 -8.74
N LEU A 171 14.97 -2.03 -8.34
CA LEU A 171 14.26 -1.90 -7.09
C LEU A 171 14.38 -3.19 -6.27
N VAL A 172 14.43 -3.05 -4.96
CA VAL A 172 14.65 -4.15 -4.03
C VAL A 172 13.65 -4.11 -2.87
N ALA A 173 13.53 -5.22 -2.15
CA ALA A 173 12.75 -5.27 -0.92
C ALA A 173 13.25 -4.24 0.09
N PRO A 174 12.36 -3.53 0.80
CA PRO A 174 12.74 -2.58 1.84
C PRO A 174 13.47 -3.22 3.02
N VAL A 175 13.19 -4.49 3.30
CA VAL A 175 13.81 -5.29 4.35
C VAL A 175 14.69 -6.38 3.74
N ALA A 176 15.77 -6.74 4.45
CA ALA A 176 16.74 -7.72 3.96
C ALA A 176 16.16 -9.15 3.85
N ASN A 177 15.20 -9.47 4.68
CA ASN A 177 14.51 -10.76 4.69
C ASN A 177 13.00 -10.54 4.86
N PRO A 178 12.16 -10.83 3.86
CA PRO A 178 12.46 -11.52 2.62
C PRO A 178 13.25 -10.65 1.61
N ASN A 179 14.04 -11.30 0.77
CA ASN A 179 14.82 -10.65 -0.27
C ASN A 179 14.17 -10.87 -1.64
N TYR A 180 13.67 -9.80 -2.25
CA TYR A 180 13.24 -9.77 -3.65
C TYR A 180 13.77 -8.52 -4.35
N HIS A 181 13.89 -8.62 -5.65
CA HIS A 181 14.26 -7.51 -6.51
C HIS A 181 13.45 -7.55 -7.80
N PHE A 182 13.31 -6.43 -8.45
CA PHE A 182 12.70 -6.36 -9.77
C PHE A 182 13.26 -5.17 -10.55
N ILE A 183 13.03 -5.18 -11.85
CA ILE A 183 13.55 -4.21 -12.79
C ILE A 183 12.37 -3.54 -13.48
N LEU A 184 12.35 -2.22 -13.45
CA LEU A 184 11.46 -1.43 -14.30
C LEU A 184 12.18 -1.14 -15.60
N SER A 185 11.77 -1.77 -16.70
CA SER A 185 12.26 -1.48 -18.05
C SER A 185 11.29 -0.51 -18.72
N ILE A 186 11.80 0.65 -19.15
CA ILE A 186 10.96 1.75 -19.65
C ILE A 186 11.41 2.13 -21.05
N SER A 187 10.60 1.84 -22.07
CA SER A 187 10.94 2.07 -23.47
C SER A 187 10.99 3.56 -23.84
N ASP A 188 10.16 4.39 -23.22
CA ASP A 188 10.15 5.85 -23.45
C ASP A 188 11.23 6.51 -22.61
N ILE A 189 12.22 7.14 -23.27
CA ILE A 189 13.37 7.79 -22.62
C ILE A 189 12.95 8.98 -21.74
N ASN A 190 11.91 9.71 -22.12
CA ASN A 190 11.44 10.88 -21.35
C ASN A 190 10.76 10.38 -20.07
N LEU A 191 9.93 9.35 -20.18
CA LEU A 191 9.29 8.70 -19.03
C LEU A 191 10.34 8.07 -18.11
N TYR A 192 11.34 7.36 -18.67
CA TYR A 192 12.46 6.81 -17.92
C TYR A 192 13.17 7.91 -17.10
N ASN A 193 13.58 9.00 -17.75
CA ASN A 193 14.26 10.11 -17.07
C ASN A 193 13.41 10.73 -15.95
N LYS A 194 12.12 10.91 -16.20
CA LYS A 194 11.17 11.43 -15.21
C LYS A 194 11.07 10.49 -14.00
N ILE A 195 10.88 9.18 -14.22
CA ILE A 195 10.75 8.20 -13.15
C ILE A 195 12.08 8.06 -12.39
N ARG A 196 13.22 7.98 -13.09
CA ARG A 196 14.55 7.91 -12.47
C ARG A 196 14.79 9.10 -11.54
N ASN A 197 14.48 10.32 -11.97
CA ASN A 197 14.67 11.52 -11.16
C ASN A 197 13.73 11.50 -9.93
N MET A 198 12.46 11.12 -10.11
CA MET A 198 11.51 10.99 -9.01
C MET A 198 11.97 9.94 -7.99
N VAL A 199 12.50 8.81 -8.43
CA VAL A 199 13.07 7.76 -7.58
C VAL A 199 14.30 8.28 -6.84
N PHE A 200 15.19 9.01 -7.51
CA PHE A 200 16.38 9.60 -6.91
C PHE A 200 16.04 10.60 -5.81
N GLU A 201 15.08 11.49 -6.04
CA GLU A 201 14.61 12.47 -5.04
C GLU A 201 13.97 11.81 -3.82
N ASN A 202 13.48 10.59 -3.96
CA ASN A 202 12.81 9.83 -2.91
C ASN A 202 13.56 8.55 -2.50
N LYS A 203 14.86 8.47 -2.75
CA LYS A 203 15.68 7.27 -2.52
C LYS A 203 15.65 6.74 -1.08
N ASP A 204 15.41 7.62 -0.11
CA ASP A 204 15.35 7.28 1.31
C ASP A 204 13.92 6.90 1.79
N LYS A 205 12.98 6.79 0.86
CA LYS A 205 11.58 6.47 1.15
C LYS A 205 11.19 5.11 0.59
N ILE A 206 10.10 4.58 1.09
CA ILE A 206 9.42 3.44 0.47
C ILE A 206 8.81 3.88 -0.86
N ILE A 207 9.09 3.12 -1.90
CA ILE A 207 8.61 3.31 -3.27
C ILE A 207 7.55 2.26 -3.53
N ILE A 208 6.37 2.69 -3.94
CA ILE A 208 5.25 1.83 -4.29
C ILE A 208 5.11 1.83 -5.80
N VAL A 209 5.16 0.64 -6.39
CA VAL A 209 4.98 0.40 -7.82
C VAL A 209 3.71 -0.42 -8.03
N ALA A 210 2.99 -0.14 -9.11
CA ALA A 210 1.80 -0.89 -9.52
C ALA A 210 1.71 -0.96 -11.04
#